data_2371a4295e4f3abf8981c1c52257a078
#
_entry.id   2371a4295e4f3abf8981c1c52257a078
#
_cell.length_a   1.000
_cell.length_b   1.000
_cell.length_c   1.000
_cell.angle_alpha   90.00
_cell.angle_beta   90.00
_cell.angle_gamma   90.00
#
_symmetry.space_group_name_H-M   'P 1'
#
loop_
_entity.id
_entity.type
_entity.pdbx_description
1 polymer ?
#
loop_
_entity_poly.entity_id
_entity_poly.type
_entity_poly.pdbx_seq_one_letter_code
_entity_poly.pdbx_strand_id
1 'polypeptide(L)'
;MNLIQNLEAAWYYHLGSRHLEANDDHGALANFNRALKLQSDHYKAWFGRGMALGKLERHLEALKSFDEALAVEPNASFGWHNRAIALGKLGQWLEALNSFDRALEFSPCAASIWHNRGLTLIDMGLYEKAVLSFDRSLNLHPEAAWAWYNRGNALLELKLYYLALNSFDRAIEFNPDDSKAWYNRGIAANSMGLYKQAVASFSRSLALKPGRAEAVGERRVALGKLVGLNDRNAKFTPTSECPLEDYLIWYNRGVELARKGCYSEAIACYEIVLEINPDFANAFYNKACCYALLGFADLALDNLQRAVELIPTLYRELALADPDLSCIWKQERFEALIQG
;
A
#
# COMPACT_ATOMS: atom_id res chain seq x y z
N MET A 1 -19.78 -48.43 -14.93
CA MET A 1 -18.61 -48.21 -14.05
C MET A 1 -18.83 -49.03 -12.77
N ASN A 2 -17.81 -49.73 -12.24
CA ASN A 2 -17.95 -50.58 -11.07
C ASN A 2 -17.99 -49.71 -9.80
N LEU A 3 -18.88 -49.99 -8.83
CA LEU A 3 -19.05 -49.29 -7.58
C LEU A 3 -17.72 -49.08 -6.83
N ILE A 4 -16.82 -50.09 -6.87
CA ILE A 4 -15.49 -50.06 -6.26
C ILE A 4 -14.62 -48.98 -6.86
N GLN A 5 -14.61 -48.83 -8.18
CA GLN A 5 -13.82 -47.77 -8.87
C GLN A 5 -14.28 -46.36 -8.48
N ASN A 6 -15.60 -46.15 -8.31
CA ASN A 6 -16.11 -44.84 -7.87
C ASN A 6 -15.72 -44.53 -6.42
N LEU A 7 -15.72 -45.55 -5.53
CA LEU A 7 -15.26 -45.37 -4.14
C LEU A 7 -13.76 -45.07 -4.07
N GLU A 8 -12.95 -45.73 -4.87
CA GLU A 8 -11.52 -45.48 -4.96
C GLU A 8 -11.24 -44.10 -5.57
N ALA A 9 -11.95 -43.68 -6.59
CA ALA A 9 -11.84 -42.34 -7.16
C ALA A 9 -12.16 -41.24 -6.11
N ALA A 10 -13.25 -41.45 -5.38
CA ALA A 10 -13.65 -40.55 -4.30
C ALA A 10 -12.58 -40.49 -3.18
N TRP A 11 -12.00 -41.62 -2.81
CA TRP A 11 -10.92 -41.68 -1.81
C TRP A 11 -9.69 -40.90 -2.26
N TYR A 12 -9.23 -41.11 -3.50
CA TYR A 12 -8.08 -40.31 -4.03
C TYR A 12 -8.41 -38.83 -4.15
N TYR A 13 -9.64 -38.46 -4.51
CA TYR A 13 -10.09 -37.09 -4.51
C TYR A 13 -9.97 -36.45 -3.10
N HIS A 14 -10.49 -37.12 -2.07
CA HIS A 14 -10.38 -36.63 -0.68
C HIS A 14 -8.95 -36.56 -0.20
N LEU A 15 -8.10 -37.51 -0.56
CA LEU A 15 -6.69 -37.48 -0.23
C LEU A 15 -6.00 -36.30 -0.93
N GLY A 16 -6.30 -36.07 -2.20
CA GLY A 16 -5.81 -34.90 -2.94
C GLY A 16 -6.23 -33.58 -2.31
N SER A 17 -7.49 -33.46 -1.85
CA SER A 17 -8.00 -32.27 -1.17
C SER A 17 -7.26 -32.01 0.15
N ARG A 18 -6.99 -33.03 0.94
CA ARG A 18 -6.20 -32.93 2.18
C ARG A 18 -4.76 -32.48 1.92
N HIS A 19 -4.11 -32.96 0.86
CA HIS A 19 -2.79 -32.48 0.46
C HIS A 19 -2.82 -31.01 0.05
N LEU A 20 -3.88 -30.58 -0.67
CA LEU A 20 -4.04 -29.18 -1.08
C LEU A 20 -4.23 -28.25 0.13
N GLU A 21 -4.99 -28.68 1.14
CA GLU A 21 -5.15 -27.97 2.42
C GLU A 21 -3.85 -27.90 3.21
N ALA A 22 -3.01 -28.96 3.13
CA ALA A 22 -1.69 -29.01 3.74
C ALA A 22 -0.61 -28.25 2.94
N ASN A 23 -0.96 -27.57 1.83
CA ASN A 23 -0.06 -26.94 0.87
C ASN A 23 0.97 -27.90 0.23
N ASP A 24 0.67 -29.21 0.17
CA ASP A 24 1.42 -30.19 -0.60
C ASP A 24 0.78 -30.30 -2.01
N ASP A 25 1.08 -29.34 -2.86
CA ASP A 25 0.49 -29.23 -4.20
C ASP A 25 0.93 -30.37 -5.12
N HIS A 26 2.13 -30.95 -4.92
CA HIS A 26 2.57 -32.13 -5.67
C HIS A 26 1.83 -33.40 -5.27
N GLY A 27 1.65 -33.62 -3.98
CA GLY A 27 0.84 -34.73 -3.46
C GLY A 27 -0.62 -34.62 -3.88
N ALA A 28 -1.17 -33.40 -3.82
CA ALA A 28 -2.52 -33.12 -4.32
C ALA A 28 -2.67 -33.49 -5.80
N LEU A 29 -1.77 -33.00 -6.66
CA LEU A 29 -1.77 -33.27 -8.09
C LEU A 29 -1.68 -34.78 -8.40
N ALA A 30 -0.81 -35.51 -7.70
CA ALA A 30 -0.67 -36.96 -7.87
C ALA A 30 -1.98 -37.71 -7.56
N ASN A 31 -2.65 -37.32 -6.48
CA ASN A 31 -3.90 -37.96 -6.05
C ASN A 31 -5.09 -37.59 -6.94
N PHE A 32 -5.23 -36.34 -7.37
CA PHE A 32 -6.25 -35.97 -8.36
C PHE A 32 -6.05 -36.68 -9.69
N ASN A 33 -4.81 -36.86 -10.16
CA ASN A 33 -4.53 -37.65 -11.36
C ASN A 33 -4.94 -39.13 -11.20
N ARG A 34 -4.81 -39.72 -10.00
CA ARG A 34 -5.28 -41.09 -9.72
C ARG A 34 -6.81 -41.15 -9.73
N ALA A 35 -7.47 -40.19 -9.09
CA ALA A 35 -8.93 -40.09 -9.10
C ALA A 35 -9.45 -40.02 -10.54
N LEU A 36 -8.86 -39.16 -11.38
CA LEU A 36 -9.26 -38.95 -12.77
C LEU A 36 -8.97 -40.15 -13.71
N LYS A 37 -7.98 -40.99 -13.40
CA LYS A 37 -7.74 -42.26 -14.10
C LYS A 37 -8.84 -43.28 -13.83
N LEU A 38 -9.45 -43.23 -12.62
CA LEU A 38 -10.53 -44.12 -12.22
C LEU A 38 -11.90 -43.59 -12.68
N GLN A 39 -12.10 -42.29 -12.61
CA GLN A 39 -13.32 -41.59 -12.97
C GLN A 39 -12.99 -40.30 -13.73
N SER A 40 -13.02 -40.37 -15.07
CA SER A 40 -12.64 -39.23 -15.94
C SER A 40 -13.66 -38.09 -15.96
N ASP A 41 -14.89 -38.31 -15.54
CA ASP A 41 -16.00 -37.36 -15.45
C ASP A 41 -16.18 -36.77 -14.04
N HIS A 42 -15.12 -36.79 -13.20
CA HIS A 42 -15.17 -36.29 -11.83
C HIS A 42 -14.85 -34.80 -11.79
N TYR A 43 -15.88 -33.92 -11.86
CA TYR A 43 -15.73 -32.45 -11.82
C TYR A 43 -14.77 -31.97 -10.73
N LYS A 44 -15.03 -32.35 -9.47
CA LYS A 44 -14.24 -31.88 -8.31
C LYS A 44 -12.77 -32.28 -8.39
N ALA A 45 -12.46 -33.44 -9.00
CA ALA A 45 -11.06 -33.85 -9.17
C ALA A 45 -10.34 -33.04 -10.27
N TRP A 46 -11.04 -32.76 -11.39
CA TRP A 46 -10.53 -31.85 -12.41
C TRP A 46 -10.30 -30.45 -11.84
N PHE A 47 -11.28 -29.93 -11.11
CA PHE A 47 -11.16 -28.61 -10.46
C PHE A 47 -10.00 -28.58 -9.47
N GLY A 48 -9.89 -29.56 -8.56
CA GLY A 48 -8.79 -29.67 -7.60
C GLY A 48 -7.41 -29.79 -8.28
N ARG A 49 -7.34 -30.56 -9.39
CA ARG A 49 -6.14 -30.64 -10.21
C ARG A 49 -5.75 -29.29 -10.79
N GLY A 50 -6.71 -28.52 -11.30
CA GLY A 50 -6.50 -27.15 -11.79
C GLY A 50 -5.97 -26.23 -10.71
N MET A 51 -6.54 -26.31 -9.50
CA MET A 51 -6.09 -25.54 -8.33
C MET A 51 -4.64 -25.86 -7.93
N ALA A 52 -4.28 -27.15 -7.83
CA ALA A 52 -2.92 -27.58 -7.51
C ALA A 52 -1.92 -27.11 -8.58
N LEU A 53 -2.28 -27.22 -9.86
CA LEU A 53 -1.45 -26.76 -10.97
C LEU A 53 -1.30 -25.23 -10.99
N GLY A 54 -2.36 -24.49 -10.63
CA GLY A 54 -2.30 -23.03 -10.49
C GLY A 54 -1.32 -22.58 -9.41
N LYS A 55 -1.31 -23.24 -8.24
CA LYS A 55 -0.34 -23.00 -7.17
C LYS A 55 1.09 -23.36 -7.58
N LEU A 56 1.27 -24.38 -8.41
CA LEU A 56 2.57 -24.77 -8.99
C LEU A 56 2.97 -23.88 -10.19
N GLU A 57 2.26 -22.78 -10.45
CA GLU A 57 2.48 -21.85 -11.58
C GLU A 57 2.39 -22.50 -12.98
N ARG A 58 1.82 -23.71 -13.08
CA ARG A 58 1.61 -24.45 -14.33
C ARG A 58 0.28 -24.04 -14.99
N HIS A 59 0.16 -22.76 -15.31
CA HIS A 59 -1.11 -22.12 -15.68
C HIS A 59 -1.78 -22.71 -16.93
N LEU A 60 -1.02 -23.16 -17.92
CA LEU A 60 -1.56 -23.78 -19.13
C LEU A 60 -2.22 -25.14 -18.82
N GLU A 61 -1.62 -25.91 -17.92
CA GLU A 61 -2.18 -27.21 -17.52
C GLU A 61 -3.35 -27.02 -16.54
N ALA A 62 -3.30 -25.97 -15.71
CA ALA A 62 -4.43 -25.57 -14.88
C ALA A 62 -5.65 -25.21 -15.74
N LEU A 63 -5.44 -24.39 -16.79
CA LEU A 63 -6.50 -24.02 -17.75
C LEU A 63 -7.15 -25.25 -18.36
N LYS A 64 -6.36 -26.19 -18.89
CA LYS A 64 -6.90 -27.45 -19.43
C LYS A 64 -7.73 -28.23 -18.40
N SER A 65 -7.30 -28.23 -17.14
CA SER A 65 -8.02 -28.92 -16.07
C SER A 65 -9.37 -28.24 -15.75
N PHE A 66 -9.40 -26.91 -15.79
CA PHE A 66 -10.66 -26.17 -15.63
C PHE A 66 -11.58 -26.34 -16.85
N ASP A 67 -11.04 -26.44 -18.07
CA ASP A 67 -11.82 -26.75 -19.27
C ASP A 67 -12.48 -28.13 -19.16
N GLU A 68 -11.75 -29.15 -18.71
CA GLU A 68 -12.32 -30.49 -18.48
C GLU A 68 -13.36 -30.50 -17.35
N ALA A 69 -13.09 -29.75 -16.26
CA ALA A 69 -14.09 -29.59 -15.21
C ALA A 69 -15.39 -28.96 -15.74
N LEU A 70 -15.28 -27.90 -16.53
CA LEU A 70 -16.43 -27.21 -17.12
C LEU A 70 -17.13 -28.02 -18.22
N ALA A 71 -16.45 -28.95 -18.87
CA ALA A 71 -17.09 -29.91 -19.77
C ALA A 71 -18.02 -30.86 -19.00
N VAL A 72 -17.69 -31.19 -17.74
CA VAL A 72 -18.54 -32.01 -16.86
C VAL A 72 -19.68 -31.20 -16.24
N GLU A 73 -19.34 -29.99 -15.68
CA GLU A 73 -20.31 -29.10 -15.02
C GLU A 73 -20.26 -27.69 -15.63
N PRO A 74 -20.95 -27.42 -16.76
CA PRO A 74 -20.87 -26.12 -17.45
C PRO A 74 -21.37 -24.91 -16.65
N ASN A 75 -22.18 -25.13 -15.62
CA ASN A 75 -22.78 -24.09 -14.80
C ASN A 75 -21.99 -23.79 -13.52
N ALA A 76 -20.81 -24.38 -13.36
CA ALA A 76 -19.97 -24.21 -12.18
C ALA A 76 -19.29 -22.85 -12.19
N SER A 77 -19.84 -21.87 -11.46
CA SER A 77 -19.29 -20.51 -11.35
C SER A 77 -17.82 -20.50 -10.93
N PHE A 78 -17.44 -21.33 -9.93
CA PHE A 78 -16.06 -21.45 -9.47
C PHE A 78 -15.12 -22.02 -10.55
N GLY A 79 -15.61 -22.90 -11.42
CA GLY A 79 -14.85 -23.41 -12.57
C GLY A 79 -14.50 -22.26 -13.53
N TRP A 80 -15.49 -21.47 -13.92
CA TRP A 80 -15.32 -20.31 -14.78
C TRP A 80 -14.42 -19.25 -14.15
N HIS A 81 -14.58 -18.97 -12.85
CA HIS A 81 -13.76 -18.01 -12.11
C HIS A 81 -12.27 -18.39 -12.13
N ASN A 82 -11.94 -19.65 -11.81
CA ASN A 82 -10.55 -20.10 -11.77
C ASN A 82 -9.95 -20.26 -13.17
N ARG A 83 -10.76 -20.63 -14.16
CA ARG A 83 -10.40 -20.58 -15.58
C ARG A 83 -9.95 -19.18 -15.98
N ALA A 84 -10.73 -18.17 -15.60
CA ALA A 84 -10.42 -16.76 -15.87
C ALA A 84 -9.10 -16.32 -15.22
N ILE A 85 -8.85 -16.72 -13.98
CA ILE A 85 -7.58 -16.45 -13.29
C ILE A 85 -6.41 -17.09 -14.04
N ALA A 86 -6.53 -18.34 -14.46
CA ALA A 86 -5.48 -19.03 -15.21
C ALA A 86 -5.20 -18.33 -16.57
N LEU A 87 -6.25 -17.91 -17.27
CA LEU A 87 -6.14 -17.13 -18.51
C LEU A 87 -5.45 -15.77 -18.30
N GLY A 88 -5.81 -15.07 -17.24
CA GLY A 88 -5.18 -13.80 -16.86
C GLY A 88 -3.67 -13.98 -16.62
N LYS A 89 -3.25 -15.05 -15.93
CA LYS A 89 -1.84 -15.40 -15.72
C LYS A 89 -1.09 -15.73 -17.02
N LEU A 90 -1.81 -16.18 -18.03
CA LEU A 90 -1.27 -16.43 -19.38
C LEU A 90 -1.30 -15.20 -20.28
N GLY A 91 -1.81 -14.06 -19.81
CA GLY A 91 -1.97 -12.83 -20.61
C GLY A 91 -3.13 -12.88 -21.61
N GLN A 92 -4.00 -13.88 -21.51
CA GLN A 92 -5.19 -14.05 -22.37
C GLN A 92 -6.39 -13.31 -21.77
N TRP A 93 -6.27 -11.98 -21.67
CA TRP A 93 -7.19 -11.15 -20.89
C TRP A 93 -8.63 -11.11 -21.43
N LEU A 94 -8.82 -11.15 -22.77
CA LEU A 94 -10.17 -11.16 -23.36
C LEU A 94 -10.93 -12.45 -22.99
N GLU A 95 -10.29 -13.61 -23.10
CA GLU A 95 -10.84 -14.88 -22.72
C GLU A 95 -11.07 -14.97 -21.20
N ALA A 96 -10.18 -14.33 -20.42
CA ALA A 96 -10.35 -14.19 -18.97
C ALA A 96 -11.62 -13.41 -18.64
N LEU A 97 -11.86 -12.24 -19.26
CA LEU A 97 -13.07 -11.46 -19.07
C LEU A 97 -14.33 -12.24 -19.43
N ASN A 98 -14.34 -12.92 -20.60
CA ASN A 98 -15.47 -13.77 -20.99
C ASN A 98 -15.74 -14.86 -19.94
N SER A 99 -14.70 -15.45 -19.37
CA SER A 99 -14.83 -16.47 -18.32
C SER A 99 -15.36 -15.86 -17.00
N PHE A 100 -14.92 -14.66 -16.61
CA PHE A 100 -15.52 -13.95 -15.48
C PHE A 100 -16.99 -13.60 -15.72
N ASP A 101 -17.35 -13.14 -16.90
CA ASP A 101 -18.73 -12.83 -17.25
C ASP A 101 -19.60 -14.09 -17.16
N ARG A 102 -19.12 -15.25 -17.66
CA ARG A 102 -19.80 -16.55 -17.49
C ARG A 102 -19.92 -16.95 -16.01
N ALA A 103 -18.87 -16.74 -15.20
CA ALA A 103 -18.93 -17.00 -13.76
C ALA A 103 -20.00 -16.15 -13.07
N LEU A 104 -20.14 -14.88 -13.47
CA LEU A 104 -21.11 -13.92 -12.92
C LEU A 104 -22.55 -14.22 -13.36
N GLU A 105 -22.78 -14.85 -14.52
CA GLU A 105 -24.10 -15.32 -14.92
C GLU A 105 -24.66 -16.33 -13.90
N PHE A 106 -23.79 -17.20 -13.33
CA PHE A 106 -24.19 -18.23 -12.35
C PHE A 106 -24.07 -17.73 -10.90
N SER A 107 -23.23 -16.71 -10.63
CA SER A 107 -23.01 -16.17 -9.29
C SER A 107 -22.87 -14.65 -9.32
N PRO A 108 -23.95 -13.90 -9.58
CA PRO A 108 -23.88 -12.43 -9.74
C PRO A 108 -23.50 -11.69 -8.46
N CYS A 109 -23.69 -12.31 -7.29
CA CYS A 109 -23.38 -11.75 -5.97
C CYS A 109 -22.01 -12.19 -5.44
N ALA A 110 -21.12 -12.71 -6.27
CA ALA A 110 -19.77 -13.10 -5.87
C ALA A 110 -18.80 -11.91 -5.98
N ALA A 111 -18.56 -11.20 -4.87
CA ALA A 111 -17.71 -10.01 -4.83
C ALA A 111 -16.28 -10.29 -5.33
N SER A 112 -15.73 -11.48 -5.05
CA SER A 112 -14.39 -11.87 -5.50
C SER A 112 -14.26 -11.98 -7.02
N ILE A 113 -15.33 -12.40 -7.71
CA ILE A 113 -15.35 -12.50 -9.18
C ILE A 113 -15.33 -11.08 -9.79
N TRP A 114 -16.19 -10.18 -9.27
CA TRP A 114 -16.19 -8.77 -9.68
C TRP A 114 -14.83 -8.12 -9.46
N HIS A 115 -14.19 -8.39 -8.32
CA HIS A 115 -12.86 -7.87 -8.03
C HIS A 115 -11.80 -8.36 -9.03
N ASN A 116 -11.70 -9.67 -9.24
CA ASN A 116 -10.70 -10.24 -10.15
C ASN A 116 -10.94 -9.82 -11.61
N ARG A 117 -12.20 -9.64 -12.00
CA ARG A 117 -12.57 -8.99 -13.26
C ARG A 117 -12.02 -7.58 -13.36
N GLY A 118 -12.13 -6.79 -12.28
CA GLY A 118 -11.57 -5.45 -12.18
C GLY A 118 -10.05 -5.42 -12.33
N LEU A 119 -9.34 -6.36 -11.70
CA LEU A 119 -7.89 -6.50 -11.85
C LEU A 119 -7.49 -6.81 -13.30
N THR A 120 -8.18 -7.73 -13.95
CA THR A 120 -7.92 -8.05 -15.37
C THR A 120 -8.16 -6.82 -16.27
N LEU A 121 -9.16 -6.00 -15.96
CA LEU A 121 -9.41 -4.76 -16.68
C LEU A 121 -8.31 -3.71 -16.46
N ILE A 122 -7.70 -3.65 -15.27
CA ILE A 122 -6.50 -2.83 -15.01
C ILE A 122 -5.34 -3.31 -15.89
N ASP A 123 -5.08 -4.61 -15.95
CA ASP A 123 -4.01 -5.19 -16.76
C ASP A 123 -4.19 -4.88 -18.27
N MET A 124 -5.43 -4.66 -18.71
CA MET A 124 -5.77 -4.22 -20.07
C MET A 124 -5.74 -2.70 -20.26
N GLY A 125 -5.52 -1.92 -19.21
CA GLY A 125 -5.62 -0.45 -19.25
C GLY A 125 -7.05 0.10 -19.36
N LEU A 126 -8.07 -0.73 -19.11
CA LEU A 126 -9.50 -0.36 -19.19
C LEU A 126 -10.00 0.12 -17.83
N TYR A 127 -9.42 1.21 -17.34
CA TYR A 127 -9.58 1.70 -15.97
C TYR A 127 -11.03 2.07 -15.60
N GLU A 128 -11.80 2.70 -16.50
CA GLU A 128 -13.22 3.03 -16.25
C GLU A 128 -14.04 1.77 -16.00
N LYS A 129 -13.83 0.73 -16.80
CA LYS A 129 -14.52 -0.56 -16.61
C LYS A 129 -14.06 -1.29 -15.35
N ALA A 130 -12.78 -1.12 -14.99
CA ALA A 130 -12.24 -1.65 -13.73
C ALA A 130 -12.92 -1.01 -12.52
N VAL A 131 -13.08 0.33 -12.50
CA VAL A 131 -13.80 1.04 -11.45
C VAL A 131 -15.22 0.50 -11.29
N LEU A 132 -15.97 0.32 -12.38
CA LEU A 132 -17.31 -0.25 -12.33
C LEU A 132 -17.34 -1.68 -11.74
N SER A 133 -16.34 -2.49 -12.04
CA SER A 133 -16.22 -3.84 -11.47
C SER A 133 -15.91 -3.80 -9.98
N PHE A 134 -15.02 -2.91 -9.53
CA PHE A 134 -14.75 -2.70 -8.11
C PHE A 134 -15.96 -2.12 -7.37
N ASP A 135 -16.73 -1.21 -7.98
CA ASP A 135 -17.97 -0.70 -7.40
C ASP A 135 -18.98 -1.83 -7.15
N ARG A 136 -19.11 -2.77 -8.09
CA ARG A 136 -19.96 -3.96 -7.88
C ARG A 136 -19.45 -4.85 -6.76
N SER A 137 -18.12 -5.06 -6.68
CA SER A 137 -17.50 -5.80 -5.58
C SER A 137 -17.76 -5.14 -4.23
N LEU A 138 -17.60 -3.81 -4.15
CA LEU A 138 -17.78 -3.00 -2.94
C LEU A 138 -19.25 -2.88 -2.51
N ASN A 139 -20.21 -2.87 -3.45
CA ASN A 139 -21.63 -2.93 -3.11
C ASN A 139 -22.00 -4.25 -2.42
N LEU A 140 -21.27 -5.33 -2.70
CA LEU A 140 -21.46 -6.64 -2.09
C LEU A 140 -20.65 -6.80 -0.79
N HIS A 141 -19.45 -6.21 -0.74
CA HIS A 141 -18.53 -6.22 0.40
C HIS A 141 -17.95 -4.82 0.66
N PRO A 142 -18.67 -3.93 1.36
CA PRO A 142 -18.26 -2.54 1.60
C PRO A 142 -16.97 -2.39 2.41
N GLU A 143 -16.61 -3.39 3.22
CA GLU A 143 -15.44 -3.38 4.11
C GLU A 143 -14.17 -3.93 3.46
N ALA A 144 -14.22 -4.26 2.17
CA ALA A 144 -13.09 -4.86 1.47
C ALA A 144 -11.99 -3.82 1.17
N ALA A 145 -11.05 -3.64 2.11
CA ALA A 145 -9.94 -2.70 1.97
C ALA A 145 -9.18 -2.84 0.65
N TRP A 146 -8.93 -4.08 0.21
CA TRP A 146 -8.25 -4.39 -1.05
C TRP A 146 -9.02 -3.93 -2.28
N ALA A 147 -10.36 -3.96 -2.26
CA ALA A 147 -11.19 -3.49 -3.37
C ALA A 147 -11.19 -1.95 -3.44
N TRP A 148 -11.27 -1.27 -2.29
CA TRP A 148 -11.09 0.18 -2.20
C TRP A 148 -9.73 0.61 -2.70
N TYR A 149 -8.66 -0.07 -2.30
CA TYR A 149 -7.30 0.21 -2.75
C TYR A 149 -7.15 0.10 -4.28
N ASN A 150 -7.64 -0.99 -4.89
CA ASN A 150 -7.53 -1.20 -6.33
C ASN A 150 -8.44 -0.24 -7.13
N ARG A 151 -9.62 0.10 -6.58
CA ARG A 151 -10.46 1.17 -7.13
C ARG A 151 -9.72 2.51 -7.15
N GLY A 152 -9.06 2.85 -6.03
CA GLY A 152 -8.22 4.04 -5.93
C GLY A 152 -7.11 4.08 -6.97
N ASN A 153 -6.43 2.96 -7.21
CA ASN A 153 -5.39 2.84 -8.23
C ASN A 153 -5.95 3.09 -9.63
N ALA A 154 -7.07 2.48 -9.99
CA ALA A 154 -7.70 2.71 -11.29
C ALA A 154 -8.10 4.18 -11.49
N LEU A 155 -8.59 4.83 -10.43
CA LEU A 155 -8.95 6.25 -10.45
C LEU A 155 -7.72 7.18 -10.54
N LEU A 156 -6.57 6.78 -9.97
CA LEU A 156 -5.29 7.49 -10.16
C LEU A 156 -4.86 7.48 -11.63
N GLU A 157 -4.94 6.34 -12.29
CA GLU A 157 -4.61 6.22 -13.72
C GLU A 157 -5.53 7.09 -14.59
N LEU A 158 -6.79 7.22 -14.20
CA LEU A 158 -7.75 8.14 -14.83
C LEU A 158 -7.54 9.61 -14.44
N LYS A 159 -6.59 9.91 -13.55
CA LYS A 159 -6.32 11.24 -12.98
C LYS A 159 -7.54 11.84 -12.23
N LEU A 160 -8.45 11.01 -11.79
CA LEU A 160 -9.60 11.38 -10.97
C LEU A 160 -9.19 11.40 -9.47
N TYR A 161 -8.26 12.31 -9.16
CA TYR A 161 -7.50 12.34 -7.90
C TYR A 161 -8.39 12.44 -6.65
N TYR A 162 -9.47 13.22 -6.71
CA TYR A 162 -10.40 13.35 -5.58
C TYR A 162 -11.09 12.03 -5.27
N LEU A 163 -11.57 11.32 -6.30
CA LEU A 163 -12.21 10.01 -6.11
C LEU A 163 -11.22 8.94 -5.69
N ALA A 164 -9.98 9.03 -6.20
CA ALA A 164 -8.89 8.17 -5.76
C ALA A 164 -8.57 8.37 -4.27
N LEU A 165 -8.45 9.64 -3.82
CA LEU A 165 -8.22 9.99 -2.42
C LEU A 165 -9.29 9.38 -1.51
N ASN A 166 -10.57 9.56 -1.84
CA ASN A 166 -11.68 8.99 -1.09
C ASN A 166 -11.62 7.44 -1.03
N SER A 167 -11.21 6.81 -2.14
CA SER A 167 -11.07 5.35 -2.17
C SER A 167 -9.92 4.88 -1.28
N PHE A 168 -8.79 5.59 -1.25
CA PHE A 168 -7.70 5.27 -0.34
C PHE A 168 -8.06 5.57 1.12
N ASP A 169 -8.83 6.61 1.40
CA ASP A 169 -9.35 6.89 2.76
C ASP A 169 -10.16 5.71 3.27
N ARG A 170 -11.07 5.15 2.44
CA ARG A 170 -11.83 3.95 2.79
C ARG A 170 -10.96 2.72 2.93
N ALA A 171 -9.97 2.53 2.06
CA ALA A 171 -9.03 1.42 2.18
C ALA A 171 -8.25 1.46 3.50
N ILE A 172 -7.80 2.64 3.93
CA ILE A 172 -7.08 2.90 5.17
C ILE A 172 -8.00 2.75 6.39
N GLU A 173 -9.26 3.13 6.29
CA GLU A 173 -10.24 2.94 7.37
C GLU A 173 -10.37 1.46 7.73
N PHE A 174 -10.42 0.56 6.74
CA PHE A 174 -10.54 -0.89 6.96
C PHE A 174 -9.18 -1.60 7.15
N ASN A 175 -8.08 -1.03 6.66
CA ASN A 175 -6.73 -1.55 6.87
C ASN A 175 -5.74 -0.39 7.10
N PRO A 176 -5.61 0.12 8.34
CA PRO A 176 -4.76 1.25 8.68
C PRO A 176 -3.26 1.02 8.50
N ASP A 177 -2.83 -0.24 8.43
CA ASP A 177 -1.42 -0.63 8.34
C ASP A 177 -0.96 -0.92 6.91
N ASP A 178 -1.80 -0.65 5.91
CA ASP A 178 -1.38 -0.75 4.51
C ASP A 178 -0.54 0.46 4.08
N SER A 179 0.79 0.28 4.13
CA SER A 179 1.75 1.31 3.71
C SER A 179 1.59 1.72 2.24
N LYS A 180 1.03 0.84 1.37
CA LYS A 180 0.79 1.16 -0.04
C LYS A 180 -0.41 2.08 -0.21
N ALA A 181 -1.47 1.85 0.57
CA ALA A 181 -2.65 2.71 0.55
C ALA A 181 -2.31 4.12 1.02
N TRP A 182 -1.52 4.25 2.10
CA TRP A 182 -1.00 5.53 2.55
C TRP A 182 -0.14 6.22 1.51
N TYR A 183 0.75 5.50 0.83
CA TYR A 183 1.59 6.06 -0.23
C TYR A 183 0.75 6.61 -1.39
N ASN A 184 -0.18 5.80 -1.93
CA ASN A 184 -1.00 6.20 -3.08
C ASN A 184 -2.00 7.31 -2.70
N ARG A 185 -2.48 7.35 -1.45
CA ARG A 185 -3.20 8.50 -0.89
C ARG A 185 -2.37 9.77 -0.97
N GLY A 186 -1.08 9.69 -0.60
CA GLY A 186 -0.13 10.80 -0.71
C GLY A 186 0.04 11.28 -2.15
N ILE A 187 0.13 10.36 -3.12
CA ILE A 187 0.21 10.70 -4.55
C ILE A 187 -1.05 11.44 -5.01
N ALA A 188 -2.25 10.94 -4.66
CA ALA A 188 -3.51 11.61 -5.00
C ALA A 188 -3.57 13.02 -4.41
N ALA A 189 -3.24 13.17 -3.12
CA ALA A 189 -3.22 14.47 -2.44
C ALA A 189 -2.20 15.44 -3.06
N ASN A 190 -0.98 14.96 -3.38
CA ASN A 190 0.06 15.75 -4.03
C ASN A 190 -0.38 16.26 -5.41
N SER A 191 -1.06 15.40 -6.19
CA SER A 191 -1.58 15.75 -7.51
C SER A 191 -2.71 16.79 -7.47
N MET A 192 -3.44 16.87 -6.34
CA MET A 192 -4.45 17.90 -6.08
C MET A 192 -3.89 19.21 -5.49
N GLY A 193 -2.58 19.29 -5.23
CA GLY A 193 -1.98 20.43 -4.53
C GLY A 193 -2.22 20.43 -3.02
N LEU A 194 -2.75 19.36 -2.44
CA LEU A 194 -3.00 19.21 -1.01
C LEU A 194 -1.71 18.75 -0.29
N TYR A 195 -0.66 19.55 -0.41
CA TYR A 195 0.70 19.17 -0.03
C TYR A 195 0.84 18.79 1.44
N LYS A 196 0.12 19.46 2.36
CA LYS A 196 0.11 19.10 3.78
C LYS A 196 -0.42 17.68 4.02
N GLN A 197 -1.50 17.32 3.33
CA GLN A 197 -2.07 15.97 3.42
C GLN A 197 -1.18 14.93 2.75
N ALA A 198 -0.52 15.29 1.65
CA ALA A 198 0.44 14.43 0.95
C ALA A 198 1.62 14.08 1.89
N VAL A 199 2.23 15.08 2.53
CA VAL A 199 3.33 14.90 3.49
C VAL A 199 2.91 13.98 4.63
N ALA A 200 1.75 14.22 5.24
CA ALA A 200 1.23 13.37 6.32
C ALA A 200 1.05 11.91 5.87
N SER A 201 0.51 11.70 4.66
CA SER A 201 0.28 10.37 4.09
C SER A 201 1.60 9.64 3.80
N PHE A 202 2.58 10.31 3.19
CA PHE A 202 3.90 9.73 2.95
C PHE A 202 4.64 9.43 4.25
N SER A 203 4.54 10.30 5.25
CA SER A 203 5.14 10.08 6.57
C SER A 203 4.55 8.84 7.25
N ARG A 204 3.22 8.64 7.18
CA ARG A 204 2.59 7.43 7.70
C ARG A 204 3.00 6.17 6.93
N SER A 205 3.09 6.25 5.59
CA SER A 205 3.61 5.15 4.76
C SER A 205 5.03 4.74 5.17
N LEU A 206 5.90 5.72 5.44
CA LEU A 206 7.29 5.51 5.88
C LEU A 206 7.36 4.96 7.31
N ALA A 207 6.49 5.40 8.22
CA ALA A 207 6.41 4.85 9.57
C ALA A 207 6.07 3.35 9.55
N LEU A 208 5.18 2.93 8.63
CA LEU A 208 4.82 1.53 8.44
C LEU A 208 5.88 0.72 7.67
N LYS A 209 6.56 1.34 6.72
CA LYS A 209 7.62 0.72 5.91
C LYS A 209 8.77 1.71 5.65
N PRO A 210 9.76 1.81 6.56
CA PRO A 210 10.84 2.81 6.52
C PRO A 210 11.72 2.78 5.27
N GLY A 211 11.89 1.62 4.63
CA GLY A 211 12.77 1.44 3.47
C GLY A 211 12.14 1.82 2.10
N ARG A 212 11.01 2.53 2.05
CA ARG A 212 10.35 2.88 0.79
C ARG A 212 10.96 4.15 0.20
N ALA A 213 11.96 4.00 -0.68
CA ALA A 213 12.69 5.12 -1.29
C ALA A 213 11.76 6.08 -2.07
N GLU A 214 10.75 5.55 -2.76
CA GLU A 214 9.78 6.36 -3.51
C GLU A 214 8.99 7.31 -2.59
N ALA A 215 8.59 6.83 -1.41
CA ALA A 215 7.85 7.66 -0.45
C ALA A 215 8.71 8.78 0.16
N VAL A 216 10.01 8.54 0.34
CA VAL A 216 10.96 9.58 0.77
C VAL A 216 11.06 10.67 -0.28
N GLY A 217 11.23 10.29 -1.56
CA GLY A 217 11.31 11.23 -2.68
C GLY A 217 10.04 12.08 -2.82
N GLU A 218 8.89 11.44 -2.83
CA GLU A 218 7.59 12.11 -2.98
C GLU A 218 7.27 13.02 -1.79
N ARG A 219 7.61 12.61 -0.56
CA ARG A 219 7.46 13.47 0.63
C ARG A 219 8.31 14.72 0.50
N ARG A 220 9.56 14.60 0.05
CA ARG A 220 10.46 15.75 -0.17
C ARG A 220 9.89 16.72 -1.20
N VAL A 221 9.38 16.21 -2.32
CA VAL A 221 8.74 17.03 -3.36
C VAL A 221 7.51 17.76 -2.79
N ALA A 222 6.65 17.07 -2.05
CA ALA A 222 5.47 17.66 -1.42
C ALA A 222 5.84 18.73 -0.39
N LEU A 223 6.87 18.48 0.44
CA LEU A 223 7.42 19.47 1.38
C LEU A 223 7.95 20.71 0.64
N GLY A 224 8.71 20.52 -0.43
CA GLY A 224 9.22 21.64 -1.25
C GLY A 224 8.09 22.53 -1.81
N LYS A 225 7.01 21.91 -2.29
CA LYS A 225 5.84 22.65 -2.77
C LYS A 225 5.07 23.33 -1.63
N LEU A 226 4.97 22.68 -0.47
CA LEU A 226 4.30 23.22 0.71
C LEU A 226 4.97 24.53 1.20
N VAL A 227 6.30 24.56 1.21
CA VAL A 227 7.06 25.75 1.65
C VAL A 227 7.30 26.80 0.55
N GLY A 228 6.68 26.63 -0.61
CA GLY A 228 6.73 27.60 -1.72
C GLY A 228 8.09 27.65 -2.42
N LEU A 229 8.92 26.61 -2.31
CA LEU A 229 10.15 26.46 -3.09
C LEU A 229 9.78 25.99 -4.51
N ASN A 230 9.04 26.87 -5.23
CA ASN A 230 8.77 26.63 -6.64
C ASN A 230 10.02 26.97 -7.46
N ASP A 231 10.55 25.93 -8.08
CA ASP A 231 11.52 25.92 -9.15
C ASP A 231 11.53 27.18 -10.02
N ARG A 232 12.48 28.07 -9.80
CA ARG A 232 13.05 28.81 -10.94
C ARG A 232 14.55 28.51 -11.16
N ASN A 233 15.22 27.79 -10.25
CA ASN A 233 16.65 27.48 -10.42
C ASN A 233 17.14 26.13 -9.82
N ALA A 234 16.31 25.21 -9.39
CA ALA A 234 16.76 23.92 -8.90
C ALA A 234 16.42 22.81 -9.91
N LYS A 235 17.34 22.57 -10.85
CA LYS A 235 17.48 21.25 -11.49
C LYS A 235 17.96 20.27 -10.41
N PHE A 236 17.06 19.79 -9.58
CA PHE A 236 17.35 18.72 -8.63
C PHE A 236 17.00 17.39 -9.28
N THR A 237 17.96 16.78 -9.95
CA THR A 237 17.91 15.36 -10.27
C THR A 237 18.35 14.60 -9.02
N PRO A 238 17.60 13.58 -8.54
CA PRO A 238 18.06 12.73 -7.45
C PRO A 238 19.18 11.83 -7.98
N THR A 239 20.39 12.33 -7.97
CA THR A 239 21.60 11.53 -8.09
C THR A 239 22.10 11.20 -6.69
N SER A 240 22.63 10.01 -6.51
CA SER A 240 23.13 9.41 -5.28
C SER A 240 24.29 10.15 -4.59
N GLU A 241 24.55 11.40 -4.97
CA GLU A 241 25.60 12.28 -4.43
C GLU A 241 24.96 13.64 -4.15
N CYS A 242 24.22 13.77 -3.01
CA CYS A 242 23.83 15.07 -2.48
C CYS A 242 25.06 15.68 -1.79
N PRO A 243 25.60 16.84 -2.24
CA PRO A 243 26.67 17.52 -1.53
C PRO A 243 26.21 17.89 -0.11
N LEU A 244 27.08 17.75 0.87
CA LEU A 244 26.87 18.13 2.27
C LEU A 244 26.35 19.57 2.47
N GLU A 245 26.38 20.41 1.44
CA GLU A 245 25.99 21.83 1.47
C GLU A 245 24.47 22.04 1.25
N ASP A 246 23.74 21.12 0.70
CA ASP A 246 22.31 21.33 0.33
C ASP A 246 21.39 21.45 1.55
N TYR A 247 21.72 20.81 2.70
CA TYR A 247 20.88 20.91 3.90
C TYR A 247 20.89 22.32 4.50
N LEU A 248 21.95 23.12 4.29
CA LEU A 248 22.05 24.52 4.80
C LEU A 248 21.04 25.45 4.09
N ILE A 249 20.70 25.17 2.84
CA ILE A 249 19.69 25.95 2.11
C ILE A 249 18.33 25.75 2.79
N TRP A 250 17.98 24.52 3.10
CA TRP A 250 16.75 24.17 3.79
C TRP A 250 16.73 24.69 5.23
N TYR A 251 17.85 24.59 5.94
CA TYR A 251 18.00 25.15 7.29
C TYR A 251 17.74 26.66 7.29
N ASN A 252 18.43 27.42 6.43
CA ASN A 252 18.26 28.86 6.33
C ASN A 252 16.83 29.26 5.96
N ARG A 253 16.18 28.48 5.07
CA ARG A 253 14.77 28.68 4.73
C ARG A 253 13.86 28.47 5.93
N GLY A 254 14.09 27.40 6.71
CA GLY A 254 13.35 27.14 7.95
C GLY A 254 13.48 28.29 8.95
N VAL A 255 14.69 28.81 9.13
CA VAL A 255 14.95 29.99 10.01
C VAL A 255 14.17 31.24 9.52
N GLU A 256 14.16 31.48 8.19
CA GLU A 256 13.40 32.62 7.63
C GLU A 256 11.89 32.49 7.85
N LEU A 257 11.35 31.29 7.65
CA LEU A 257 9.93 30.97 7.85
C LEU A 257 9.54 31.10 9.34
N ALA A 258 10.37 30.59 10.25
CA ALA A 258 10.14 30.74 11.69
C ALA A 258 10.10 32.22 12.12
N ARG A 259 10.99 33.05 11.61
CA ARG A 259 10.98 34.50 11.86
C ARG A 259 9.72 35.21 11.36
N LYS A 260 9.06 34.65 10.33
CA LYS A 260 7.77 35.12 9.77
C LYS A 260 6.55 34.55 10.48
N GLY A 261 6.73 33.72 11.50
CA GLY A 261 5.65 33.04 12.21
C GLY A 261 5.05 31.85 11.47
N CYS A 262 5.65 31.41 10.35
CA CYS A 262 5.24 30.26 9.56
C CYS A 262 5.84 28.96 10.13
N TYR A 263 5.49 28.63 11.39
CA TYR A 263 6.16 27.55 12.15
C TYR A 263 5.98 26.17 11.57
N SER A 264 4.79 25.85 11.02
CA SER A 264 4.54 24.54 10.39
C SER A 264 5.42 24.31 9.17
N GLU A 265 5.62 25.35 8.35
CA GLU A 265 6.47 25.32 7.17
C GLU A 265 7.95 25.29 7.55
N ALA A 266 8.33 25.97 8.62
CA ALA A 266 9.69 25.92 9.16
C ALA A 266 10.04 24.52 9.65
N ILE A 267 9.13 23.85 10.39
CA ILE A 267 9.27 22.45 10.81
C ILE A 267 9.51 21.55 9.61
N ALA A 268 8.74 21.71 8.53
CA ALA A 268 8.92 20.93 7.32
C ALA A 268 10.33 21.10 6.71
N CYS A 269 10.86 22.33 6.70
CA CYS A 269 12.23 22.58 6.25
C CYS A 269 13.27 21.88 7.14
N TYR A 270 13.11 21.94 8.47
CA TYR A 270 14.02 21.25 9.40
C TYR A 270 13.91 19.72 9.29
N GLU A 271 12.75 19.16 8.94
CA GLU A 271 12.62 17.73 8.65
C GLU A 271 13.46 17.30 7.45
N ILE A 272 13.46 18.09 6.37
CA ILE A 272 14.33 17.85 5.22
C ILE A 272 15.81 17.91 5.61
N VAL A 273 16.17 18.89 6.43
CA VAL A 273 17.55 19.00 6.96
C VAL A 273 17.95 17.71 7.67
N LEU A 274 17.10 17.20 8.55
CA LEU A 274 17.37 16.01 9.34
C LEU A 274 17.33 14.70 8.54
N GLU A 275 16.65 14.67 7.39
CA GLU A 275 16.74 13.57 6.44
C GLU A 275 18.10 13.52 5.73
N ILE A 276 18.70 14.67 5.45
CA ILE A 276 20.01 14.79 4.79
C ILE A 276 21.15 14.65 5.80
N ASN A 277 21.01 15.30 6.96
CA ASN A 277 21.97 15.28 8.06
C ASN A 277 21.27 14.97 9.39
N PRO A 278 21.14 13.67 9.76
CA PRO A 278 20.40 13.24 10.96
C PRO A 278 20.95 13.75 12.30
N ASP A 279 22.20 14.19 12.35
CA ASP A 279 22.86 14.67 13.56
C ASP A 279 23.00 16.19 13.60
N PHE A 280 22.22 16.93 12.79
CA PHE A 280 22.28 18.39 12.78
C PHE A 280 21.47 18.99 13.94
N ALA A 281 22.11 19.16 15.08
CA ALA A 281 21.52 19.57 16.35
C ALA A 281 20.73 20.90 16.27
N ASN A 282 21.21 21.89 15.47
CA ASN A 282 20.51 23.16 15.25
C ASN A 282 19.09 22.98 14.66
N ALA A 283 18.88 21.97 13.79
CA ALA A 283 17.55 21.73 13.23
C ALA A 283 16.59 21.14 14.27
N PHE A 284 17.06 20.24 15.12
CA PHE A 284 16.26 19.75 16.24
C PHE A 284 15.89 20.87 17.20
N TYR A 285 16.83 21.74 17.56
CA TYR A 285 16.58 22.85 18.45
C TYR A 285 15.53 23.83 17.89
N ASN A 286 15.72 24.30 16.66
CA ASN A 286 14.76 25.21 16.02
C ASN A 286 13.40 24.58 15.79
N LYS A 287 13.36 23.27 15.53
CA LYS A 287 12.12 22.51 15.43
C LYS A 287 11.41 22.44 16.78
N ALA A 288 12.16 22.30 17.89
CA ALA A 288 11.61 22.34 19.23
C ALA A 288 10.96 23.70 19.54
N CYS A 289 11.64 24.82 19.22
CA CYS A 289 11.08 26.17 19.36
C CYS A 289 9.77 26.32 18.55
N CYS A 290 9.75 25.88 17.30
CA CYS A 290 8.55 25.95 16.47
C CYS A 290 7.38 25.12 17.06
N TYR A 291 7.64 23.91 17.58
CA TYR A 291 6.59 23.11 18.24
C TYR A 291 6.10 23.76 19.53
N ALA A 292 7.01 24.37 20.33
CA ALA A 292 6.63 25.08 21.53
C ALA A 292 5.71 26.28 21.24
N LEU A 293 6.06 27.07 20.23
CA LEU A 293 5.24 28.21 19.76
C LEU A 293 3.88 27.78 19.17
N LEU A 294 3.77 26.56 18.64
CA LEU A 294 2.51 25.98 18.19
C LEU A 294 1.70 25.32 19.33
N GLY A 295 2.25 25.25 20.56
CA GLY A 295 1.60 24.63 21.71
C GLY A 295 1.73 23.10 21.79
N PHE A 296 2.58 22.49 20.98
CA PHE A 296 2.85 21.04 20.98
C PHE A 296 4.01 20.70 21.92
N ALA A 297 3.76 20.77 23.22
CA ALA A 297 4.78 20.67 24.27
C ALA A 297 5.58 19.36 24.23
N ASP A 298 4.94 18.21 24.04
CA ASP A 298 5.63 16.91 23.99
C ASP A 298 6.59 16.82 22.80
N LEU A 299 6.14 17.26 21.62
CA LEU A 299 6.99 17.28 20.43
C LEU A 299 8.17 18.27 20.56
N ALA A 300 7.93 19.40 21.26
CA ALA A 300 9.01 20.34 21.58
C ALA A 300 10.07 19.68 22.47
N LEU A 301 9.65 18.99 23.53
CA LEU A 301 10.55 18.27 24.43
C LEU A 301 11.30 17.12 23.74
N ASP A 302 10.66 16.35 22.89
CA ASP A 302 11.32 15.29 22.14
C ASP A 302 12.44 15.81 21.25
N ASN A 303 12.19 16.92 20.53
CA ASN A 303 13.19 17.53 19.67
C ASN A 303 14.29 18.25 20.47
N LEU A 304 13.94 18.92 21.57
CA LEU A 304 14.91 19.52 22.47
C LEU A 304 15.84 18.46 23.09
N GLN A 305 15.30 17.32 23.51
CA GLN A 305 16.08 16.21 24.02
C GLN A 305 17.13 15.75 23.00
N ARG A 306 16.75 15.60 21.74
CA ARG A 306 17.69 15.20 20.68
C ARG A 306 18.78 16.26 20.47
N ALA A 307 18.44 17.55 20.50
CA ALA A 307 19.44 18.61 20.42
C ALA A 307 20.43 18.58 21.59
N VAL A 308 19.94 18.40 22.82
CA VAL A 308 20.73 18.25 24.04
C VAL A 308 21.62 17.00 24.02
N GLU A 309 21.10 15.86 23.56
CA GLU A 309 21.89 14.62 23.41
C GLU A 309 23.10 14.83 22.47
N LEU A 310 22.91 15.60 21.40
CA LEU A 310 24.00 15.90 20.44
C LEU A 310 25.01 16.89 20.95
N ILE A 311 24.58 18.01 21.57
CA ILE A 311 25.47 19.06 22.10
C ILE A 311 24.93 19.53 23.45
N PRO A 312 25.19 18.79 24.56
CA PRO A 312 24.56 19.02 25.86
C PRO A 312 24.76 20.43 26.43
N THR A 313 25.97 20.92 26.47
CA THR A 313 26.32 22.22 27.12
C THR A 313 25.60 23.37 26.43
N LEU A 314 25.66 23.41 25.09
CA LEU A 314 25.12 24.54 24.32
C LEU A 314 23.59 24.61 24.43
N TYR A 315 22.89 23.49 24.24
CA TYR A 315 21.43 23.54 24.13
C TYR A 315 20.71 23.56 25.47
N ARG A 316 21.37 23.15 26.57
CA ARG A 316 20.86 23.39 27.92
C ARG A 316 20.89 24.90 28.27
N GLU A 317 21.98 25.56 27.97
CA GLU A 317 22.12 27.02 28.21
C GLU A 317 21.13 27.81 27.33
N LEU A 318 21.06 27.50 26.05
CA LEU A 318 20.13 28.16 25.13
C LEU A 318 18.66 27.97 25.55
N ALA A 319 18.27 26.77 25.94
CA ALA A 319 16.88 26.44 26.29
C ALA A 319 16.40 27.21 27.54
N LEU A 320 17.30 27.52 28.47
CA LEU A 320 16.97 28.31 29.66
C LEU A 320 16.72 29.78 29.33
N ALA A 321 17.35 30.29 28.28
CA ALA A 321 17.30 31.71 27.93
C ALA A 321 16.32 32.02 26.78
N ASP A 322 15.85 31.01 26.06
CA ASP A 322 15.05 31.16 24.84
C ASP A 322 13.54 31.29 25.15
N PRO A 323 12.96 32.51 24.95
CA PRO A 323 11.55 32.76 25.28
C PRO A 323 10.58 31.87 24.44
N ASP A 324 11.00 31.38 23.27
CA ASP A 324 10.17 30.51 22.43
C ASP A 324 9.83 29.16 23.12
N LEU A 325 10.67 28.75 24.09
CA LEU A 325 10.48 27.55 24.89
C LEU A 325 9.77 27.82 26.23
N SER A 326 9.34 29.05 26.52
CA SER A 326 8.74 29.42 27.81
C SER A 326 7.51 28.62 28.22
N CYS A 327 6.76 28.11 27.24
CA CYS A 327 5.57 27.30 27.50
C CYS A 327 5.88 25.89 28.09
N ILE A 328 7.13 25.42 27.94
CA ILE A 328 7.56 24.10 28.45
C ILE A 328 8.47 24.20 29.69
N TRP A 329 8.92 25.39 30.10
CA TRP A 329 9.86 25.54 31.22
C TRP A 329 9.38 24.93 32.54
N LYS A 330 8.05 24.90 32.79
CA LYS A 330 7.46 24.37 34.03
C LYS A 330 7.15 22.86 33.99
N GLN A 331 7.59 22.20 32.97
CA GLN A 331 7.36 20.74 32.84
C GLN A 331 8.50 19.97 33.51
N GLU A 332 8.16 18.97 34.30
CA GLU A 332 9.16 18.10 34.98
C GLU A 332 10.18 17.50 34.01
N ARG A 333 9.73 17.14 32.81
CA ARG A 333 10.58 16.60 31.77
C ARG A 333 11.61 17.62 31.25
N PHE A 334 11.22 18.91 31.16
CA PHE A 334 12.16 19.99 30.82
C PHE A 334 13.19 20.18 31.91
N GLU A 335 12.77 20.26 33.17
CA GLU A 335 13.67 20.41 34.30
C GLU A 335 14.70 19.27 34.37
N ALA A 336 14.25 18.01 34.21
CA ALA A 336 15.12 16.87 34.17
C ALA A 336 16.14 16.92 33.02
N LEU A 337 15.73 17.41 31.83
CA LEU A 337 16.58 17.51 30.64
C LEU A 337 17.66 18.56 30.83
N ILE A 338 17.37 19.66 31.54
CA ILE A 338 18.30 20.75 31.76
C ILE A 338 19.29 20.45 32.90
N GLN A 339 18.88 19.74 33.95
CA GLN A 339 19.69 19.39 35.11
C GLN A 339 20.58 18.18 34.90
N GLY A 340 20.18 17.22 34.08
CA GLY A 340 20.85 15.95 33.86
C GLY A 340 21.87 15.95 32.79
#